data_ce2cae3d38a6cf4326a6a06a14cb2044
#
_entry.id   ce2cae3d38a6cf4326a6a06a14cb2044
#
_cell.length_a   1.000
_cell.length_b   1.000
_cell.length_c   1.000
_cell.angle_alpha   90.00
_cell.angle_beta   90.00
_cell.angle_gamma   90.00
#
_symmetry.space_group_name_H-M   'P 1'
#
loop_
_entity.id
_entity.type
_entity.pdbx_description
1 polymer ?
#
loop_
_entity_poly.entity_id
_entity_poly.type
_entity_poly.pdbx_seq_one_letter_code
_entity_poly.pdbx_strand_id
1 'polypeptide(L)'
;SGTYYGACSAKEMVENRNKITVFNSRTLCGPHRYMVEVAQKMKKAGKSVSEILEWMEQAAQKTESFLIPQDFSFLKRGGRLTPVAAALGSVLKLKPVMKLTDDGTRIDKFFVKRTMSAAVHGIINYLKEKGIGSQHIFYIVHAAAQEEAENIRSMLEKAFPGLETHLMELSPVFVAQGGPKCIAIQYIER
;
A
#
# COMPACT_ATOMS: atom_id res chain seq x y z
N SER A 1 5.23 8.53 9.72
CA SER A 1 4.58 9.50 8.84
C SER A 1 4.09 10.71 9.61
N GLY A 2 3.94 11.86 8.96
CA GLY A 2 3.37 13.07 9.58
C GLY A 2 1.98 12.83 10.20
N THR A 3 1.15 11.99 9.56
CA THR A 3 -0.17 11.61 10.07
C THR A 3 -0.07 10.87 11.41
N TYR A 4 0.84 9.91 11.52
CA TYR A 4 1.04 9.16 12.76
C TYR A 4 1.52 10.09 13.89
N TYR A 5 2.55 10.90 13.65
CA TYR A 5 3.06 11.83 14.66
C TYR A 5 2.05 12.90 15.02
N GLY A 6 1.27 13.41 14.06
CA GLY A 6 0.18 14.33 14.33
C GLY A 6 -0.90 13.72 15.24
N ALA A 7 -1.26 12.44 15.01
CA ALA A 7 -2.18 11.73 15.90
C ALA A 7 -1.63 11.52 17.31
N CYS A 8 -0.33 11.22 17.43
CA CYS A 8 0.34 11.15 18.74
C CYS A 8 0.30 12.49 19.46
N SER A 9 0.63 13.60 18.77
CA SER A 9 0.58 14.93 19.35
C SER A 9 -0.85 15.33 19.76
N ALA A 10 -1.84 15.06 18.91
CA ALA A 10 -3.24 15.34 19.22
C ALA A 10 -3.74 14.56 20.45
N LYS A 11 -3.31 13.31 20.61
CA LYS A 11 -3.62 12.51 21.81
C LYS A 11 -3.18 13.23 23.10
N GLU A 12 -1.99 13.84 23.11
CA GLU A 12 -1.48 14.51 24.31
C GLU A 12 -2.25 15.81 24.66
N MET A 13 -3.02 16.35 23.73
CA MET A 13 -3.78 17.60 23.89
C MET A 13 -5.20 17.40 24.45
N VAL A 14 -5.62 16.15 24.66
CA VAL A 14 -6.98 15.86 25.12
C VAL A 14 -6.98 15.27 26.54
N GLU A 15 -8.02 15.59 27.32
CA GLU A 15 -8.17 15.12 28.71
C GLU A 15 -8.24 13.58 28.80
N ASN A 16 -8.91 12.95 27.84
CA ASN A 16 -9.12 11.50 27.81
C ASN A 16 -7.96 10.72 27.17
N ARG A 17 -6.73 11.27 27.13
CA ARG A 17 -5.57 10.65 26.47
C ARG A 17 -5.31 9.20 26.89
N ASN A 18 -5.60 8.85 28.14
CA ASN A 18 -5.41 7.48 28.65
C ASN A 18 -6.36 6.45 28.01
N LYS A 19 -7.45 6.90 27.36
CA LYS A 19 -8.39 6.04 26.63
C LYS A 19 -8.07 5.95 25.14
N ILE A 20 -7.04 6.63 24.67
CA ILE A 20 -6.66 6.71 23.25
C ILE A 20 -5.35 5.96 23.05
N THR A 21 -5.35 5.00 22.14
CA THR A 21 -4.14 4.34 21.63
C THR A 21 -3.96 4.72 20.17
N VAL A 22 -2.79 5.24 19.82
CA VAL A 22 -2.42 5.54 18.43
C VAL A 22 -1.58 4.39 17.90
N PHE A 23 -2.06 3.73 16.85
CA PHE A 23 -1.39 2.61 16.22
C PHE A 23 -0.69 3.03 14.92
N ASN A 24 0.57 2.62 14.74
CA ASN A 24 1.30 2.84 13.49
C ASN A 24 1.13 1.64 12.55
N SER A 25 0.19 1.72 11.64
CA SER A 25 -0.09 0.63 10.70
C SER A 25 1.02 0.39 9.66
N ARG A 26 1.94 1.33 9.48
CA ARG A 26 3.01 1.28 8.46
C ARG A 26 2.51 1.00 7.03
N THR A 27 1.21 1.10 6.82
CA THR A 27 0.56 0.88 5.53
C THR A 27 -0.51 1.95 5.26
N LEU A 28 -1.17 1.87 4.11
CA LEU A 28 -2.17 2.84 3.66
C LEU A 28 -3.17 2.16 2.70
N CYS A 29 -4.22 2.88 2.31
CA CYS A 29 -5.25 2.43 1.35
C CYS A 29 -5.89 1.09 1.72
N GLY A 30 -5.81 0.08 0.84
CA GLY A 30 -6.49 -1.21 0.99
C GLY A 30 -6.13 -1.96 2.26
N PRO A 31 -4.87 -2.29 2.53
CA PRO A 31 -4.46 -2.97 3.75
C PRO A 31 -4.85 -2.22 5.02
N HIS A 32 -4.71 -0.89 5.04
CA HIS A 32 -5.16 -0.08 6.18
C HIS A 32 -6.68 -0.19 6.42
N ARG A 33 -7.46 -0.11 5.34
CA ARG A 33 -8.92 -0.29 5.39
C ARG A 33 -9.27 -1.66 5.97
N TYR A 34 -8.66 -2.73 5.50
CA TYR A 34 -8.86 -4.08 5.99
C TYR A 34 -8.58 -4.20 7.50
N MET A 35 -7.46 -3.63 7.95
CA MET A 35 -7.12 -3.61 9.38
C MET A 35 -8.21 -2.93 10.22
N VAL A 36 -8.74 -1.80 9.77
CA VAL A 36 -9.83 -1.09 10.47
C VAL A 36 -11.11 -1.93 10.51
N GLU A 37 -11.49 -2.55 9.38
CA GLU A 37 -12.67 -3.40 9.29
C GLU A 37 -12.58 -4.63 10.20
N VAL A 38 -11.42 -5.29 10.27
CA VAL A 38 -11.21 -6.44 11.16
C VAL A 38 -11.17 -6.00 12.62
N ALA A 39 -10.48 -4.91 12.95
CA ALA A 39 -10.48 -4.36 14.31
C ALA A 39 -11.90 -4.06 14.82
N GLN A 40 -12.78 -3.52 13.96
CA GLN A 40 -14.18 -3.30 14.28
C GLN A 40 -14.93 -4.61 14.53
N LYS A 41 -14.70 -5.64 13.70
CA LYS A 41 -15.29 -6.98 13.87
C LYS A 41 -14.83 -7.60 15.20
N MET A 42 -13.56 -7.53 15.51
CA MET A 42 -12.97 -8.02 16.76
C MET A 42 -13.60 -7.32 17.97
N LYS A 43 -13.73 -5.99 17.92
CA LYS A 43 -14.41 -5.23 18.97
C LYS A 43 -15.85 -5.68 19.17
N LYS A 44 -16.62 -5.86 18.09
CA LYS A 44 -18.01 -6.37 18.16
C LYS A 44 -18.11 -7.78 18.72
N ALA A 45 -17.07 -8.60 18.52
CA ALA A 45 -16.94 -9.95 19.08
C ALA A 45 -16.44 -9.95 20.55
N GLY A 46 -16.30 -8.78 21.19
CA GLY A 46 -15.92 -8.67 22.59
C GLY A 46 -14.43 -8.77 22.87
N LYS A 47 -13.58 -8.71 21.81
CA LYS A 47 -12.13 -8.72 21.99
C LYS A 47 -11.63 -7.48 22.70
N SER A 48 -10.61 -7.66 23.55
CA SER A 48 -9.93 -6.57 24.26
C SER A 48 -9.10 -5.70 23.30
N VAL A 49 -8.82 -4.49 23.73
CA VAL A 49 -7.93 -3.57 22.97
C VAL A 49 -6.55 -4.19 22.75
N SER A 50 -6.03 -4.92 23.73
CA SER A 50 -4.72 -5.60 23.63
C SER A 50 -4.72 -6.65 22.53
N GLU A 51 -5.74 -7.53 22.47
CA GLU A 51 -5.87 -8.54 21.41
C GLU A 51 -6.00 -7.90 20.02
N ILE A 52 -6.73 -6.78 19.91
CA ILE A 52 -6.88 -6.06 18.64
C ILE A 52 -5.53 -5.47 18.20
N LEU A 53 -4.80 -4.83 19.10
CA LEU A 53 -3.49 -4.23 18.79
C LEU A 53 -2.45 -5.29 18.41
N GLU A 54 -2.43 -6.42 19.11
CA GLU A 54 -1.56 -7.55 18.77
C GLU A 54 -1.84 -8.08 17.36
N TRP A 55 -3.11 -8.31 17.05
CA TRP A 55 -3.50 -8.71 15.69
C TRP A 55 -3.09 -7.67 14.65
N MET A 56 -3.32 -6.38 14.90
CA MET A 56 -2.95 -5.31 13.99
C MET A 56 -1.43 -5.25 13.75
N GLU A 57 -0.62 -5.49 14.78
CA GLU A 57 0.85 -5.52 14.63
C GLU A 57 1.30 -6.70 13.76
N GLN A 58 0.70 -7.89 13.93
CA GLN A 58 0.97 -9.05 13.09
C GLN A 58 0.53 -8.80 11.65
N ALA A 59 -0.68 -8.25 11.44
CA ALA A 59 -1.20 -7.91 10.12
C ALA A 59 -0.33 -6.88 9.39
N ALA A 60 0.21 -5.89 10.11
CA ALA A 60 1.10 -4.88 9.54
C ALA A 60 2.40 -5.47 8.97
N GLN A 61 2.87 -6.61 9.49
CA GLN A 61 4.06 -7.30 9.01
C GLN A 61 3.78 -8.17 7.77
N LYS A 62 2.50 -8.47 7.51
CA LYS A 62 2.03 -9.37 6.45
C LYS A 62 1.39 -8.61 5.28
N THR A 63 1.88 -7.43 5.00
CA THR A 63 1.40 -6.57 3.91
C THR A 63 2.55 -6.00 3.12
N GLU A 64 2.34 -5.84 1.84
CA GLU A 64 3.27 -5.15 0.95
C GLU A 64 2.53 -4.27 -0.05
N SER A 65 3.22 -3.25 -0.57
CA SER A 65 2.67 -2.32 -1.55
C SER A 65 3.68 -2.03 -2.64
N PHE A 66 3.24 -2.17 -3.89
CA PHE A 66 3.98 -1.83 -5.09
C PHE A 66 3.31 -0.63 -5.73
N LEU A 67 4.06 0.43 -5.99
CA LEU A 67 3.57 1.63 -6.67
C LEU A 67 4.20 1.75 -8.05
N ILE A 68 3.39 1.98 -9.07
CA ILE A 68 3.80 2.22 -10.45
C ILE A 68 3.37 3.63 -10.83
N PRO A 69 4.22 4.64 -10.62
CA PRO A 69 3.92 6.02 -11.01
C PRO A 69 3.96 6.17 -12.53
N GLN A 70 3.11 7.03 -13.08
CA GLN A 70 3.18 7.45 -14.47
C GLN A 70 4.03 8.71 -14.65
N ASP A 71 4.01 9.58 -13.65
CA ASP A 71 4.87 10.76 -13.56
C ASP A 71 5.67 10.72 -12.24
N PHE A 72 6.95 10.45 -12.38
CA PHE A 72 7.87 10.32 -11.25
C PHE A 72 8.12 11.64 -10.50
N SER A 73 7.82 12.77 -11.13
CA SER A 73 8.03 14.09 -10.54
C SER A 73 7.20 14.32 -9.27
N PHE A 74 6.03 13.69 -9.18
CA PHE A 74 5.16 13.77 -7.99
C PHE A 74 5.82 13.12 -6.77
N LEU A 75 6.33 11.90 -6.91
CA LEU A 75 7.06 11.24 -5.82
C LEU A 75 8.32 11.99 -5.41
N LYS A 76 9.05 12.55 -6.38
CA LYS A 76 10.25 13.35 -6.11
C LYS A 76 9.90 14.60 -5.30
N ARG A 77 8.90 15.38 -5.72
CA ARG A 77 8.43 16.56 -4.98
C ARG A 77 7.87 16.20 -3.60
N GLY A 78 7.24 15.04 -3.48
CA GLY A 78 6.70 14.55 -2.22
C GLY A 78 7.74 14.23 -1.15
N GLY A 79 9.03 14.13 -1.51
CA GLY A 79 10.12 13.88 -0.59
C GLY A 79 10.07 12.49 0.10
N ARG A 80 9.40 11.50 -0.51
CA ARG A 80 9.26 10.13 0.03
C ARG A 80 10.24 9.15 -0.58
N LEU A 81 10.95 9.53 -1.62
CA LEU A 81 11.94 8.67 -2.25
C LEU A 81 13.23 8.58 -1.42
N THR A 82 13.90 7.42 -1.54
CA THR A 82 15.32 7.35 -1.14
C THR A 82 16.16 8.26 -2.04
N PRO A 83 17.36 8.72 -1.61
CA PRO A 83 18.25 9.49 -2.46
C PRO A 83 18.57 8.77 -3.77
N VAL A 84 18.77 7.45 -3.73
CA VAL A 84 19.05 6.61 -4.91
C VAL A 84 17.85 6.60 -5.86
N ALA A 85 16.65 6.39 -5.36
CA ALA A 85 15.44 6.43 -6.18
C ALA A 85 15.19 7.84 -6.75
N ALA A 86 15.46 8.90 -5.98
CA ALA A 86 15.32 10.28 -6.45
C ALA A 86 16.29 10.64 -7.60
N ALA A 87 17.44 9.97 -7.67
CA ALA A 87 18.44 10.16 -8.72
C ALA A 87 18.07 9.50 -10.06
N LEU A 88 17.02 8.66 -10.13
CA LEU A 88 16.60 7.97 -11.36
C LEU A 88 16.18 8.90 -12.52
N GLY A 89 16.10 10.20 -12.29
CA GLY A 89 15.75 11.17 -13.32
C GLY A 89 14.33 11.01 -13.87
N SER A 90 14.03 11.70 -14.97
CA SER A 90 12.79 11.50 -15.72
C SER A 90 12.94 10.24 -16.58
N VAL A 91 12.37 9.13 -16.11
CA VAL A 91 12.38 7.83 -16.81
C VAL A 91 11.29 7.86 -17.87
N LEU A 92 11.44 8.75 -18.87
CA LEU A 92 10.53 8.85 -20.01
C LEU A 92 10.45 7.47 -20.68
N LYS A 93 9.25 6.91 -20.84
CA LYS A 93 8.96 5.61 -21.48
C LYS A 93 9.32 4.34 -20.67
N LEU A 94 9.72 4.45 -19.39
CA LEU A 94 9.90 3.28 -18.53
C LEU A 94 8.82 3.24 -17.44
N LYS A 95 8.59 2.05 -16.89
CA LYS A 95 7.63 1.79 -15.80
C LYS A 95 8.41 1.33 -14.57
N PRO A 96 8.83 2.24 -13.70
CA PRO A 96 9.45 1.87 -12.45
C PRO A 96 8.40 1.27 -11.51
N VAL A 97 8.73 0.15 -10.91
CA VAL A 97 7.99 -0.40 -9.78
C VAL A 97 8.72 0.02 -8.52
N MET A 98 8.00 0.69 -7.66
CA MET A 98 8.49 1.23 -6.41
C MET A 98 7.92 0.41 -5.25
N LYS A 99 8.68 0.28 -4.18
CA LYS A 99 8.31 -0.44 -2.97
C LYS A 99 8.75 0.36 -1.74
N LEU A 100 8.08 0.16 -0.60
CA LEU A 100 8.56 0.70 0.68
C LEU A 100 9.89 0.04 1.07
N THR A 101 10.77 0.82 1.67
CA THR A 101 11.95 0.29 2.38
C THR A 101 11.51 -0.60 3.56
N ASP A 102 12.37 -1.49 4.02
CA ASP A 102 12.02 -2.46 5.09
C ASP A 102 11.62 -1.76 6.39
N ASP A 103 12.18 -0.57 6.66
CA ASP A 103 11.77 0.27 7.79
C ASP A 103 10.44 1.02 7.56
N GLY A 104 9.84 0.93 6.37
CA GLY A 104 8.58 1.56 6.00
C GLY A 104 8.61 3.10 5.95
N THR A 105 9.80 3.73 5.95
CA THR A 105 9.94 5.19 6.02
C THR A 105 10.06 5.88 4.68
N ARG A 106 10.55 5.17 3.66
CA ARG A 106 10.83 5.69 2.32
C ARG A 106 10.30 4.76 1.23
N ILE A 107 10.29 5.28 0.01
CA ILE A 107 9.96 4.52 -1.20
C ILE A 107 11.25 4.38 -2.00
N ASP A 108 11.58 3.15 -2.36
CA ASP A 108 12.74 2.84 -3.18
C ASP A 108 12.36 2.16 -4.49
N LYS A 109 13.29 2.13 -5.42
CA LYS A 109 13.15 1.39 -6.67
C LYS A 109 13.22 -0.11 -6.38
N PHE A 110 12.19 -0.84 -6.77
CA PHE A 110 12.23 -2.29 -6.74
C PHE A 110 12.83 -2.84 -8.04
N PHE A 111 12.20 -2.54 -9.17
CA PHE A 111 12.75 -2.79 -10.51
C PHE A 111 12.14 -1.83 -11.55
N VAL A 112 12.63 -1.92 -12.80
CA VAL A 112 12.13 -1.09 -13.91
C VAL A 112 11.83 -1.98 -15.10
N LYS A 113 10.71 -1.74 -15.77
CA LYS A 113 10.30 -2.42 -17.01
C LYS A 113 9.94 -1.40 -18.09
N ARG A 114 9.75 -1.87 -19.33
CA ARG A 114 9.38 -0.99 -20.46
C ARG A 114 7.88 -0.78 -20.61
N THR A 115 7.07 -1.73 -20.16
CA THR A 115 5.60 -1.68 -20.28
C THR A 115 4.92 -1.96 -18.94
N MET A 116 3.66 -1.53 -18.80
CA MET A 116 2.85 -1.84 -17.62
C MET A 116 2.68 -3.35 -17.46
N SER A 117 2.35 -4.05 -18.53
CA SER A 117 2.20 -5.51 -18.49
C SER A 117 3.48 -6.21 -18.00
N ALA A 118 4.67 -5.81 -18.48
CA ALA A 118 5.93 -6.37 -18.01
C ALA A 118 6.22 -6.03 -16.54
N ALA A 119 5.79 -4.84 -16.07
CA ALA A 119 5.92 -4.46 -14.67
C ALA A 119 5.02 -5.35 -13.78
N VAL A 120 3.77 -5.56 -14.19
CA VAL A 120 2.82 -6.42 -13.45
C VAL A 120 3.28 -7.87 -13.44
N HIS A 121 3.76 -8.42 -14.56
CA HIS A 121 4.35 -9.77 -14.60
C HIS A 121 5.56 -9.89 -13.66
N GLY A 122 6.39 -8.86 -13.57
CA GLY A 122 7.49 -8.84 -12.61
C GLY A 122 7.01 -8.93 -11.15
N ILE A 123 5.94 -8.20 -10.81
CA ILE A 123 5.31 -8.29 -9.49
C ILE A 123 4.71 -9.69 -9.28
N ILE A 124 3.98 -10.24 -10.25
CA ILE A 124 3.39 -11.58 -10.17
C ILE A 124 4.46 -12.65 -9.90
N ASN A 125 5.57 -12.61 -10.61
CA ASN A 125 6.66 -13.56 -10.41
C ASN A 125 7.23 -13.47 -8.99
N TYR A 126 7.51 -12.25 -8.51
CA TYR A 126 7.96 -12.02 -7.16
C TYR A 126 6.97 -12.55 -6.10
N LEU A 127 5.67 -12.32 -6.30
CA LEU A 127 4.63 -12.81 -5.40
C LEU A 127 4.57 -14.35 -5.37
N LYS A 128 4.71 -15.00 -6.54
CA LYS A 128 4.78 -16.47 -6.63
C LYS A 128 5.99 -17.04 -5.90
N GLU A 129 7.16 -16.44 -6.07
CA GLU A 129 8.38 -16.84 -5.37
C GLU A 129 8.24 -16.72 -3.84
N LYS A 130 7.45 -15.75 -3.37
CA LYS A 130 7.14 -15.56 -1.95
C LYS A 130 5.99 -16.43 -1.43
N GLY A 131 5.35 -17.24 -2.27
CA GLY A 131 4.18 -18.03 -1.88
C GLY A 131 2.93 -17.21 -1.59
N ILE A 132 2.87 -15.96 -2.08
CA ILE A 132 1.71 -15.09 -1.94
C ILE A 132 0.64 -15.54 -2.94
N GLY A 133 -0.61 -15.71 -2.46
CA GLY A 133 -1.70 -16.20 -3.30
C GLY A 133 -3.06 -16.05 -2.64
N SER A 134 -3.94 -17.05 -2.80
CA SER A 134 -5.36 -17.00 -2.42
C SER A 134 -5.63 -16.77 -0.92
N GLN A 135 -4.64 -16.99 -0.04
CA GLN A 135 -4.73 -16.66 1.38
C GLN A 135 -4.61 -15.14 1.66
N HIS A 136 -4.37 -14.32 0.63
CA HIS A 136 -4.26 -12.88 0.73
C HIS A 136 -5.43 -12.18 0.04
N ILE A 137 -5.69 -10.95 0.47
CA ILE A 137 -6.59 -10.02 -0.21
C ILE A 137 -5.74 -9.01 -0.97
N PHE A 138 -6.06 -8.79 -2.24
CA PHE A 138 -5.37 -7.83 -3.09
C PHE A 138 -6.20 -6.58 -3.34
N TYR A 139 -5.53 -5.45 -3.27
CA TYR A 139 -6.09 -4.14 -3.60
C TYR A 139 -5.34 -3.56 -4.80
N ILE A 140 -6.07 -3.30 -5.87
CA ILE A 140 -5.57 -2.56 -7.03
C ILE A 140 -6.10 -1.14 -6.89
N VAL A 141 -5.22 -0.21 -6.61
CA VAL A 141 -5.58 1.17 -6.28
C VAL A 141 -5.08 2.09 -7.37
N HIS A 142 -5.91 3.01 -7.87
CA HIS A 142 -5.59 3.83 -9.03
C HIS A 142 -6.00 5.29 -8.88
N ALA A 143 -5.33 6.19 -9.59
CA ALA A 143 -5.68 7.60 -9.72
C ALA A 143 -6.24 7.88 -11.11
N ALA A 144 -7.57 7.84 -11.28
CA ALA A 144 -8.26 8.03 -12.56
C ALA A 144 -7.70 7.13 -13.69
N ALA A 145 -7.45 5.84 -13.40
CA ALA A 145 -6.91 4.85 -14.34
C ALA A 145 -7.69 3.52 -14.24
N GLN A 146 -9.02 3.60 -14.28
CA GLN A 146 -9.93 2.47 -14.06
C GLN A 146 -9.64 1.30 -15.02
N GLU A 147 -9.57 1.57 -16.32
CA GLU A 147 -9.34 0.55 -17.35
C GLU A 147 -8.02 -0.22 -17.14
N GLU A 148 -6.94 0.51 -16.87
CA GLU A 148 -5.63 -0.09 -16.58
C GLU A 148 -5.68 -0.94 -15.29
N ALA A 149 -6.38 -0.46 -14.27
CA ALA A 149 -6.53 -1.18 -13.00
C ALA A 149 -7.35 -2.48 -13.18
N GLU A 150 -8.39 -2.47 -14.01
CA GLU A 150 -9.17 -3.67 -14.37
C GLU A 150 -8.34 -4.69 -15.15
N ASN A 151 -7.51 -4.22 -16.09
CA ASN A 151 -6.57 -5.08 -16.82
C ASN A 151 -5.58 -5.74 -15.84
N ILE A 152 -5.04 -4.99 -14.90
CA ILE A 152 -4.13 -5.51 -13.88
C ILE A 152 -4.83 -6.52 -12.97
N ARG A 153 -6.07 -6.24 -12.55
CA ARG A 153 -6.89 -7.19 -11.79
C ARG A 153 -7.01 -8.52 -12.54
N SER A 154 -7.39 -8.46 -13.81
CA SER A 154 -7.52 -9.66 -14.66
C SER A 154 -6.22 -10.45 -14.77
N MET A 155 -5.06 -9.77 -14.84
CA MET A 155 -3.75 -10.44 -14.86
C MET A 155 -3.46 -11.15 -13.53
N LEU A 156 -3.77 -10.53 -12.40
CA LEU A 156 -3.59 -11.10 -11.07
C LEU A 156 -4.51 -12.31 -10.84
N GLU A 157 -5.79 -12.21 -11.19
CA GLU A 157 -6.77 -13.29 -11.05
C GLU A 157 -6.41 -14.52 -11.92
N LYS A 158 -5.88 -14.29 -13.13
CA LYS A 158 -5.35 -15.37 -13.98
C LYS A 158 -4.11 -16.03 -13.38
N ALA A 159 -3.25 -15.25 -12.74
CA ALA A 159 -2.01 -15.77 -12.17
C ALA A 159 -2.21 -16.50 -10.84
N PHE A 160 -3.27 -16.16 -10.09
CA PHE A 160 -3.62 -16.67 -8.77
C PHE A 160 -5.11 -17.05 -8.72
N PRO A 161 -5.50 -18.23 -9.16
CA PRO A 161 -6.90 -18.67 -9.13
C PRO A 161 -7.48 -18.62 -7.71
N GLY A 162 -8.69 -18.07 -7.58
CA GLY A 162 -9.36 -17.90 -6.27
C GLY A 162 -8.90 -16.70 -5.46
N LEU A 163 -8.10 -15.80 -6.05
CA LEU A 163 -7.66 -14.56 -5.42
C LEU A 163 -8.85 -13.62 -5.15
N GLU A 164 -8.94 -13.10 -3.93
CA GLU A 164 -9.84 -11.99 -3.63
C GLU A 164 -9.20 -10.67 -4.03
N THR A 165 -9.88 -9.90 -4.87
CA THR A 165 -9.38 -8.63 -5.39
C THR A 165 -10.38 -7.50 -5.17
N HIS A 166 -9.88 -6.31 -4.85
CA HIS A 166 -10.67 -5.09 -4.74
C HIS A 166 -10.05 -3.98 -5.58
N LEU A 167 -10.86 -3.31 -6.38
CA LEU A 167 -10.50 -2.05 -7.04
C LEU A 167 -10.84 -0.87 -6.14
N MET A 168 -9.94 0.08 -6.04
CA MET A 168 -10.13 1.30 -5.25
C MET A 168 -9.60 2.52 -5.98
N GLU A 169 -10.33 3.62 -5.94
CA GLU A 169 -9.81 4.90 -6.39
C GLU A 169 -9.02 5.59 -5.27
N LEU A 170 -7.87 6.16 -5.61
CA LEU A 170 -7.03 6.92 -4.70
C LEU A 170 -7.69 8.24 -4.31
N SER A 171 -7.71 8.55 -3.04
CA SER A 171 -8.12 9.87 -2.57
C SER A 171 -7.09 10.95 -2.96
N PRO A 172 -7.49 12.23 -3.04
CA PRO A 172 -6.62 13.33 -3.47
C PRO A 172 -5.29 13.42 -2.75
N VAL A 173 -5.24 13.08 -1.45
CA VAL A 173 -4.00 13.11 -0.65
C VAL A 173 -2.94 12.14 -1.20
N PHE A 174 -3.34 11.01 -1.74
CA PHE A 174 -2.41 10.04 -2.34
C PHE A 174 -2.09 10.37 -3.79
N VAL A 175 -3.06 10.94 -4.54
CA VAL A 175 -2.82 11.42 -5.91
C VAL A 175 -1.78 12.55 -5.91
N ALA A 176 -1.81 13.44 -4.92
CA ALA A 176 -0.79 14.49 -4.76
C ALA A 176 0.64 13.93 -4.58
N GLN A 177 0.77 12.69 -4.10
CA GLN A 177 2.07 12.01 -3.89
C GLN A 177 2.44 11.12 -5.09
N GLY A 178 1.52 10.29 -5.57
CA GLY A 178 1.77 9.31 -6.62
C GLY A 178 1.61 9.85 -8.04
N GLY A 179 0.91 10.96 -8.17
CA GLY A 179 0.56 11.58 -9.46
C GLY A 179 -0.69 10.97 -10.12
N PRO A 180 -1.21 11.64 -11.14
CA PRO A 180 -2.34 11.13 -11.91
C PRO A 180 -1.96 9.84 -12.64
N LYS A 181 -2.94 8.97 -12.83
CA LYS A 181 -2.81 7.64 -13.47
C LYS A 181 -1.80 6.71 -12.79
N CYS A 182 -1.32 7.02 -11.57
CA CYS A 182 -0.54 6.06 -10.82
C CYS A 182 -1.40 4.87 -10.39
N ILE A 183 -0.77 3.70 -10.27
CA ILE A 183 -1.39 2.47 -9.82
C ILE A 183 -0.58 1.89 -8.68
N ALA A 184 -1.26 1.42 -7.65
CA ALA A 184 -0.65 0.62 -6.62
C ALA A 184 -1.28 -0.78 -6.59
N ILE A 185 -0.46 -1.80 -6.44
CA ILE A 185 -0.86 -3.18 -6.15
C ILE A 185 -0.44 -3.44 -4.70
N GLN A 186 -1.40 -3.77 -3.87
CA GLN A 186 -1.18 -4.01 -2.45
C GLN A 186 -1.78 -5.35 -2.05
N TYR A 187 -1.21 -6.00 -1.06
CA TYR A 187 -1.84 -7.18 -0.46
C TYR A 187 -1.73 -7.16 1.06
N ILE A 188 -2.59 -7.94 1.70
CA ILE A 188 -2.55 -8.26 3.12
C ILE A 188 -3.01 -9.71 3.30
N GLU A 189 -2.36 -10.44 4.21
CA GLU A 189 -2.79 -11.79 4.61
C GLU A 189 -4.08 -11.70 5.44
N ARG A 190 -5.00 -12.67 5.23
CA ARG A 190 -6.27 -12.75 5.95
C ARG A 190 -6.12 -13.21 7.41
#